data_f0c2406e07ab4381235168d454c665e3
#
_entry.id   f0c2406e07ab4381235168d454c665e3
#
_cell.length_a   1.000
_cell.length_b   1.000
_cell.length_c   1.000
_cell.angle_alpha   90.00
_cell.angle_beta   90.00
_cell.angle_gamma   90.00
#
_symmetry.space_group_name_H-M   'P 1'
#
loop_
_entity.id
_entity.type
_entity.pdbx_description
1 polymer ?
#
loop_
_entity_poly.entity_id
_entity_poly.type
_entity_poly.pdbx_seq_one_letter_code
_entity_poly.pdbx_strand_id
1 'polypeptide(L)'
;MVSWFRRKKPDAQTPTPEAAQPPVPNAAAAEAPLVAELSAPAPLPEPEVVEVAAAGPAHAEPAAAGKPGWRERLRGSAFARSFSGLFSRNPKLDDELLDEIETALLTADVGVTASTALVESLRKRMKAREFADANALLRGLRADLVALLLPVAQPLQIDATKKPFVLLTIGVNGVGKTTTIGKLARRYKDEGRSLMLAAGDTFRAAAVAQLQAWGERNGVAVVAQGQNADAASVAFDALQAAKSRGVDVLIADTAGRLHTQGGLMDELAKVARVLRKLDPEAPHEVLMVIDGTTGQNAINQVRKFNEKIPVTGLVVTKLDGTAKGGVVFALAREFGIPIRYAGIGERPEDLRVFDAEAFVDALLPAELGRA
;
A
#
# COMPACT_ATOMS: atom_id res chain seq x y z
N MET A 1 49.65 -29.03 43.63
CA MET A 1 49.20 -30.20 44.40
C MET A 1 47.89 -30.68 43.79
N VAL A 2 47.99 -31.72 43.03
CA VAL A 2 47.41 -33.05 43.14
C VAL A 2 45.88 -33.04 43.12
N SER A 3 45.33 -33.34 41.95
CA SER A 3 44.82 -34.60 41.41
C SER A 3 43.62 -35.17 42.16
N TRP A 4 42.51 -35.44 41.47
CA TRP A 4 42.07 -36.83 41.27
C TRP A 4 40.89 -36.95 40.32
N PHE A 5 41.12 -37.72 39.26
CA PHE A 5 40.19 -38.35 38.33
C PHE A 5 39.30 -39.38 39.04
N ARG A 6 38.04 -39.53 38.61
CA ARG A 6 37.41 -40.84 38.46
C ARG A 6 36.32 -40.85 37.41
N ARG A 7 36.61 -41.54 36.34
CA ARG A 7 35.64 -42.08 35.37
C ARG A 7 34.84 -43.20 36.03
N LYS A 8 33.54 -43.33 35.76
CA LYS A 8 32.79 -44.57 35.83
C LYS A 8 32.21 -44.91 34.47
N LYS A 9 32.46 -46.14 34.03
CA LYS A 9 32.00 -46.83 32.84
C LYS A 9 30.56 -47.35 33.01
N PRO A 10 29.87 -47.72 31.90
CA PRO A 10 28.46 -48.03 31.87
C PRO A 10 28.18 -49.50 32.18
N ASP A 11 27.05 -49.76 32.77
CA ASP A 11 26.50 -51.12 32.95
C ASP A 11 25.33 -51.41 32.02
N ALA A 12 25.36 -52.64 31.65
CA ALA A 12 24.68 -53.53 30.73
C ALA A 12 23.16 -53.43 30.59
N GLN A 13 22.79 -53.82 29.41
CA GLN A 13 21.51 -54.14 28.83
C GLN A 13 20.64 -55.12 29.63
N THR A 14 19.36 -54.88 29.68
CA THR A 14 18.32 -55.90 29.86
C THR A 14 17.21 -55.74 28.81
N PRO A 15 16.69 -56.83 28.24
CA PRO A 15 15.90 -56.79 27.03
C PRO A 15 14.41 -56.55 27.31
N THR A 16 13.77 -55.89 26.37
CA THR A 16 12.32 -55.65 26.27
C THR A 16 11.56 -56.90 25.86
N PRO A 17 10.37 -57.17 26.42
CA PRO A 17 9.51 -58.21 25.86
C PRO A 17 8.68 -57.67 24.70
N GLU A 18 8.69 -58.45 23.68
CA GLU A 18 7.87 -58.43 22.45
C GLU A 18 6.40 -58.49 22.78
N ALA A 19 5.61 -57.49 22.31
CA ALA A 19 4.14 -57.50 22.37
C ALA A 19 3.56 -57.90 21.03
N ALA A 20 2.79 -58.97 21.09
CA ALA A 20 2.12 -59.71 20.01
C ALA A 20 1.25 -58.87 19.10
N GLN A 21 1.31 -59.13 17.79
CA GLN A 21 0.36 -58.73 16.78
C GLN A 21 -0.91 -59.60 16.84
N PRO A 22 -2.11 -59.02 16.64
CA PRO A 22 -3.33 -59.81 16.43
C PRO A 22 -3.44 -60.31 14.97
N PRO A 23 -4.12 -61.42 14.73
CA PRO A 23 -4.09 -62.15 13.48
C PRO A 23 -5.03 -61.54 12.40
N VAL A 24 -4.58 -61.66 11.16
CA VAL A 24 -5.29 -61.34 9.94
C VAL A 24 -6.25 -62.47 9.62
N PRO A 25 -7.52 -62.24 9.31
CA PRO A 25 -8.36 -63.29 8.72
C PRO A 25 -8.13 -63.40 7.23
N ASN A 26 -7.92 -64.62 6.82
CA ASN A 26 -7.68 -65.05 5.46
C ASN A 26 -9.00 -65.04 4.65
N ALA A 27 -8.78 -64.77 3.38
CA ALA A 27 -9.78 -64.59 2.34
C ALA A 27 -10.35 -65.88 1.77
N ALA A 28 -11.28 -65.75 1.01
CA ALA A 28 -11.63 -66.34 -0.26
C ALA A 28 -13.12 -66.61 -0.39
N ALA A 29 -13.73 -65.85 -1.24
CA ALA A 29 -14.64 -66.40 -2.23
C ALA A 29 -14.90 -65.35 -3.30
N ALA A 30 -14.71 -65.77 -4.51
CA ALA A 30 -14.96 -65.02 -5.73
C ALA A 30 -16.46 -64.91 -5.98
N GLU A 31 -16.89 -63.71 -6.48
CA GLU A 31 -18.04 -63.63 -7.38
C GLU A 31 -17.87 -62.44 -8.34
N ALA A 32 -18.33 -62.65 -9.55
CA ALA A 32 -18.08 -61.93 -10.79
C ALA A 32 -18.85 -60.59 -10.92
N PRO A 33 -18.59 -59.78 -11.95
CA PRO A 33 -18.86 -58.34 -11.96
C PRO A 33 -20.29 -58.00 -12.36
N LEU A 34 -20.93 -57.14 -11.58
CA LEU A 34 -22.13 -56.42 -11.99
C LEU A 34 -21.70 -55.14 -12.73
N VAL A 35 -21.95 -55.16 -14.03
CA VAL A 35 -21.83 -53.97 -14.88
C VAL A 35 -22.92 -52.99 -14.48
N ALA A 36 -22.52 -51.89 -13.79
CA ALA A 36 -23.42 -50.77 -13.56
C ALA A 36 -23.34 -49.84 -14.78
N GLU A 37 -24.47 -49.75 -15.49
CA GLU A 37 -24.71 -48.79 -16.55
C GLU A 37 -24.42 -47.37 -16.06
N LEU A 38 -23.45 -46.70 -16.70
CA LEU A 38 -23.22 -45.28 -16.56
C LEU A 38 -24.40 -44.51 -17.19
N SER A 39 -25.33 -44.07 -16.36
CA SER A 39 -26.35 -43.11 -16.76
C SER A 39 -25.64 -41.78 -17.10
N ALA A 40 -25.87 -41.25 -18.28
CA ALA A 40 -25.37 -40.00 -18.74
C ALA A 40 -25.85 -38.83 -17.81
N PRO A 41 -25.03 -37.86 -17.51
CA PRO A 41 -25.47 -36.70 -16.71
C PRO A 41 -26.52 -35.90 -17.49
N ALA A 42 -27.58 -35.51 -16.78
CA ALA A 42 -28.62 -34.63 -17.31
C ALA A 42 -28.02 -33.28 -17.77
N PRO A 43 -28.53 -32.70 -18.86
CA PRO A 43 -28.07 -31.39 -19.34
C PRO A 43 -28.39 -30.33 -18.28
N LEU A 44 -27.35 -29.48 -18.00
CA LEU A 44 -27.48 -28.30 -17.15
C LEU A 44 -28.49 -27.34 -17.79
N PRO A 45 -29.34 -26.66 -17.01
CA PRO A 45 -30.24 -25.64 -17.54
C PRO A 45 -29.44 -24.49 -18.15
N GLU A 46 -29.85 -24.09 -19.34
CA GLU A 46 -29.30 -22.90 -20.00
C GLU A 46 -29.58 -21.66 -19.13
N PRO A 47 -28.63 -20.73 -19.02
CA PRO A 47 -28.85 -19.50 -18.26
C PRO A 47 -29.93 -18.66 -19.00
N GLU A 48 -31.01 -18.34 -18.29
CA GLU A 48 -31.99 -17.34 -18.73
C GLU A 48 -31.27 -16.01 -18.94
N VAL A 49 -31.28 -15.54 -20.19
CA VAL A 49 -30.79 -14.20 -20.54
C VAL A 49 -31.86 -13.21 -20.09
N VAL A 50 -31.69 -12.64 -18.91
CA VAL A 50 -32.45 -11.47 -18.47
C VAL A 50 -31.94 -10.27 -19.28
N GLU A 51 -32.72 -9.85 -20.24
CA GLU A 51 -32.50 -8.65 -21.02
C GLU A 51 -32.63 -7.43 -20.09
N VAL A 52 -31.47 -6.94 -19.57
CA VAL A 52 -31.43 -5.70 -18.80
C VAL A 52 -31.46 -4.55 -19.82
N ALA A 53 -32.56 -3.85 -19.84
CA ALA A 53 -32.75 -2.65 -20.63
C ALA A 53 -31.55 -1.69 -20.45
N ALA A 54 -30.94 -1.31 -21.57
CA ALA A 54 -29.83 -0.37 -21.62
C ALA A 54 -30.30 1.00 -21.16
N ALA A 55 -30.03 1.34 -19.90
CA ALA A 55 -29.97 2.73 -19.48
C ALA A 55 -28.70 3.32 -20.10
N GLY A 56 -28.87 4.30 -20.99
CA GLY A 56 -27.79 4.97 -21.70
C GLY A 56 -26.73 5.53 -20.72
N PRO A 57 -25.50 5.69 -21.18
CA PRO A 57 -24.42 6.18 -20.32
C PRO A 57 -24.70 7.65 -19.96
N ALA A 58 -25.08 7.88 -18.70
CA ALA A 58 -24.87 9.18 -18.11
C ALA A 58 -23.36 9.42 -18.10
N HIS A 59 -22.88 10.25 -19.01
CA HIS A 59 -21.54 10.82 -18.92
C HIS A 59 -21.46 11.62 -17.62
N ALA A 60 -21.02 10.94 -16.54
CA ALA A 60 -20.45 11.64 -15.42
C ALA A 60 -19.14 12.23 -15.94
N GLU A 61 -19.10 13.54 -16.17
CA GLU A 61 -17.86 14.27 -16.34
C GLU A 61 -16.86 13.80 -15.28
N PRO A 62 -15.60 13.48 -15.65
CA PRO A 62 -14.59 13.19 -14.65
C PRO A 62 -14.52 14.40 -13.73
N ALA A 63 -14.91 14.20 -12.48
CA ALA A 63 -14.83 15.24 -11.46
C ALA A 63 -13.43 15.84 -11.54
N ALA A 64 -13.36 17.11 -11.90
CA ALA A 64 -12.14 17.86 -12.08
C ALA A 64 -11.19 17.55 -10.92
N ALA A 65 -9.94 17.20 -11.25
CA ALA A 65 -8.91 16.78 -10.31
C ALA A 65 -8.85 17.77 -9.13
N GLY A 66 -9.41 17.44 -8.15
CA GLY A 66 -9.56 17.50 -6.83
C GLY A 66 -9.36 18.62 -5.88
N LYS A 67 -9.62 19.86 -6.10
CA LYS A 67 -9.52 20.88 -5.05
C LYS A 67 -10.60 20.83 -3.93
N PRO A 68 -11.86 20.44 -4.11
CA PRO A 68 -12.90 20.52 -3.06
C PRO A 68 -12.98 19.29 -2.14
N GLY A 69 -12.02 18.61 -1.78
CA GLY A 69 -12.09 17.48 -0.83
C GLY A 69 -10.88 17.40 0.12
N TRP A 70 -9.74 17.94 -0.30
CA TRP A 70 -8.52 17.92 0.49
C TRP A 70 -8.64 18.75 1.76
N ARG A 71 -9.09 19.99 1.66
CA ARG A 71 -9.27 20.90 2.81
C ARG A 71 -10.25 20.36 3.83
N GLU A 72 -11.39 19.86 3.39
CA GLU A 72 -12.43 19.32 4.27
C GLU A 72 -11.89 18.12 5.08
N ARG A 73 -11.13 17.23 4.42
CA ARG A 73 -10.60 16.02 5.02
C ARG A 73 -9.37 16.24 5.90
N LEU A 74 -8.49 17.18 5.55
CA LEU A 74 -7.23 17.43 6.28
C LEU A 74 -7.30 18.58 7.29
N ARG A 75 -8.35 19.43 7.24
CA ARG A 75 -8.52 20.58 8.14
C ARG A 75 -8.49 20.20 9.64
N GLY A 76 -8.90 18.98 9.97
CA GLY A 76 -8.84 18.42 11.32
C GLY A 76 -7.49 17.85 11.74
N SER A 77 -6.48 17.85 10.87
CA SER A 77 -5.15 17.34 11.21
C SER A 77 -4.47 18.22 12.26
N ALA A 78 -3.60 17.64 13.10
CA ALA A 78 -2.87 18.43 14.09
C ALA A 78 -1.93 19.42 13.43
N PHE A 79 -1.38 19.08 12.26
CA PHE A 79 -0.59 20.00 11.44
C PHE A 79 -1.41 21.26 11.13
N ALA A 80 -2.60 21.12 10.54
CA ALA A 80 -3.45 22.25 10.20
C ALA A 80 -3.85 23.08 11.44
N ARG A 81 -4.13 22.42 12.57
CA ARG A 81 -4.45 23.12 13.84
C ARG A 81 -3.27 23.91 14.39
N SER A 82 -2.05 23.33 14.41
CA SER A 82 -0.84 24.01 14.87
C SER A 82 -0.58 25.28 14.09
N PHE A 83 -0.60 25.20 12.76
CA PHE A 83 -0.40 26.38 11.91
C PHE A 83 -1.55 27.38 12.00
N SER A 84 -2.80 26.93 12.06
CA SER A 84 -3.93 27.84 12.26
C SER A 84 -3.83 28.59 13.58
N GLY A 85 -3.42 27.91 14.68
CA GLY A 85 -3.21 28.53 15.99
C GLY A 85 -2.10 29.57 15.99
N LEU A 86 -0.97 29.25 15.35
CA LEU A 86 0.19 30.10 15.25
C LEU A 86 -0.11 31.41 14.50
N PHE A 87 -0.81 31.30 13.38
CA PHE A 87 -1.12 32.45 12.54
C PHE A 87 -2.43 33.18 12.90
N SER A 88 -3.26 32.66 13.82
CA SER A 88 -4.53 33.30 14.21
C SER A 88 -4.38 34.64 14.91
N ARG A 89 -3.22 34.89 15.54
CA ARG A 89 -2.92 36.07 16.38
C ARG A 89 -2.23 37.22 15.64
N ASN A 90 -2.11 37.19 14.32
CA ASN A 90 -1.34 38.12 13.51
C ASN A 90 0.07 38.36 14.11
N PRO A 91 0.94 37.32 14.13
CA PRO A 91 2.21 37.36 14.80
C PRO A 91 3.16 38.43 14.22
N LYS A 92 4.10 38.92 15.03
CA LYS A 92 5.18 39.79 14.54
C LYS A 92 6.16 38.96 13.71
N LEU A 93 6.77 39.62 12.73
CA LEU A 93 7.85 39.03 11.94
C LEU A 93 9.17 39.12 12.71
N ASP A 94 9.45 38.15 13.55
CA ASP A 94 10.65 38.02 14.36
C ASP A 94 11.19 36.58 14.36
N ASP A 95 12.32 36.37 15.02
CA ASP A 95 12.92 35.06 15.15
C ASP A 95 12.07 34.13 15.99
N GLU A 96 11.26 34.63 16.94
CA GLU A 96 10.36 33.83 17.78
C GLU A 96 9.30 33.13 16.92
N LEU A 97 8.70 33.83 15.95
CA LEU A 97 7.76 33.23 14.99
C LEU A 97 8.42 32.14 14.16
N LEU A 98 9.68 32.32 13.74
CA LEU A 98 10.40 31.29 12.98
C LEU A 98 10.67 30.05 13.84
N ASP A 99 10.99 30.21 15.10
CA ASP A 99 11.21 29.11 16.05
C ASP A 99 9.89 28.35 16.37
N GLU A 100 8.76 29.09 16.44
CA GLU A 100 7.44 28.49 16.53
C GLU A 100 7.05 27.69 15.27
N ILE A 101 7.38 28.22 14.07
CA ILE A 101 7.19 27.49 12.80
C ILE A 101 8.05 26.22 12.79
N GLU A 102 9.30 26.27 13.21
CA GLU A 102 10.17 25.10 13.29
C GLU A 102 9.59 24.04 14.22
N THR A 103 9.15 24.46 15.40
CA THR A 103 8.49 23.56 16.37
C THR A 103 7.24 22.94 15.79
N ALA A 104 6.41 23.68 15.07
CA ALA A 104 5.21 23.16 14.43
C ALA A 104 5.55 22.13 13.33
N LEU A 105 6.55 22.38 12.50
CA LEU A 105 7.04 21.48 11.47
C LEU A 105 7.59 20.17 12.07
N LEU A 106 8.40 20.26 13.12
CA LEU A 106 8.97 19.10 13.83
C LEU A 106 7.88 18.26 14.51
N THR A 107 6.95 18.92 15.18
CA THR A 107 5.82 18.25 15.84
C THR A 107 4.91 17.50 14.84
N ALA A 108 4.84 18.01 13.62
CA ALA A 108 4.07 17.38 12.54
C ALA A 108 4.84 16.26 11.79
N ASP A 109 6.02 15.88 12.25
CA ASP A 109 6.90 14.86 11.63
C ASP A 109 7.42 15.22 10.21
N VAL A 110 7.61 16.52 9.91
CA VAL A 110 8.29 16.97 8.67
C VAL A 110 9.77 16.52 8.64
N GLY A 111 10.33 16.24 9.81
CA GLY A 111 11.71 15.80 9.98
C GLY A 111 12.69 16.97 10.14
N VAL A 112 13.74 16.78 10.95
CA VAL A 112 14.68 17.81 11.35
C VAL A 112 15.32 18.50 10.14
N THR A 113 15.88 17.72 9.21
CA THR A 113 16.60 18.26 8.04
C THR A 113 15.72 19.15 7.16
N ALA A 114 14.47 18.76 6.92
CA ALA A 114 13.54 19.54 6.10
C ALA A 114 13.07 20.79 6.85
N SER A 115 12.72 20.66 8.14
CA SER A 115 12.25 21.78 8.98
C SER A 115 13.33 22.86 9.10
N THR A 116 14.56 22.49 9.46
CA THR A 116 15.67 23.45 9.59
C THR A 116 15.97 24.15 8.26
N ALA A 117 16.02 23.42 7.14
CA ALA A 117 16.26 24.01 5.83
C ALA A 117 15.16 25.02 5.42
N LEU A 118 13.89 24.71 5.68
CA LEU A 118 12.76 25.61 5.43
C LEU A 118 12.85 26.88 6.28
N VAL A 119 13.10 26.73 7.59
CA VAL A 119 13.19 27.87 8.51
C VAL A 119 14.41 28.75 8.20
N GLU A 120 15.55 28.17 7.87
CA GLU A 120 16.74 28.94 7.44
C GLU A 120 16.48 29.73 6.15
N SER A 121 15.77 29.14 5.18
CA SER A 121 15.33 29.85 3.97
C SER A 121 14.47 31.06 4.32
N LEU A 122 13.43 30.84 5.16
CA LEU A 122 12.56 31.93 5.61
C LEU A 122 13.32 33.01 6.41
N ARG A 123 14.21 32.60 7.32
CA ARG A 123 15.04 33.51 8.13
C ARG A 123 15.94 34.41 7.25
N LYS A 124 16.55 33.83 6.22
CA LYS A 124 17.37 34.59 5.25
C LYS A 124 16.54 35.63 4.51
N ARG A 125 15.36 35.24 4.02
CA ARG A 125 14.43 36.10 3.27
C ARG A 125 13.83 37.20 4.18
N MET A 126 13.51 36.86 5.44
CA MET A 126 13.05 37.85 6.43
C MET A 126 14.11 38.90 6.72
N LYS A 127 15.39 38.50 6.88
CA LYS A 127 16.51 39.44 7.04
C LYS A 127 16.72 40.33 5.81
N ALA A 128 16.44 39.81 4.61
CA ALA A 128 16.46 40.58 3.36
C ALA A 128 15.20 41.46 3.17
N ARG A 129 14.27 41.48 4.15
CA ARG A 129 13.02 42.25 4.12
C ARG A 129 12.11 41.92 2.94
N GLU A 130 12.12 40.66 2.50
CA GLU A 130 11.26 40.19 1.41
C GLU A 130 9.79 40.06 1.84
N PHE A 131 9.53 39.92 3.14
CA PHE A 131 8.19 39.78 3.69
C PHE A 131 7.71 41.09 4.29
N ALA A 132 6.59 41.62 3.77
CA ALA A 132 5.99 42.85 4.29
C ALA A 132 5.23 42.60 5.61
N ASP A 133 4.65 41.43 5.75
CA ASP A 133 3.79 41.00 6.88
C ASP A 133 3.84 39.49 7.07
N ALA A 134 3.17 39.01 8.10
CA ALA A 134 3.07 37.56 8.40
C ALA A 134 2.30 36.77 7.32
N ASN A 135 1.39 37.43 6.57
CA ASN A 135 0.74 36.79 5.41
C ASN A 135 1.74 36.57 4.26
N ALA A 136 2.66 37.51 4.03
CA ALA A 136 3.72 37.34 3.04
C ALA A 136 4.66 36.19 3.42
N LEU A 137 5.01 36.06 4.72
CA LEU A 137 5.80 34.93 5.23
C LEU A 137 5.04 33.58 5.08
N LEU A 138 3.76 33.56 5.40
CA LEU A 138 2.92 32.35 5.21
C LEU A 138 2.87 31.92 3.72
N ARG A 139 2.74 32.86 2.79
CA ARG A 139 2.83 32.57 1.35
C ARG A 139 4.22 32.06 0.96
N GLY A 140 5.29 32.60 1.56
CA GLY A 140 6.65 32.10 1.37
C GLY A 140 6.81 30.65 1.84
N LEU A 141 6.35 30.35 3.07
CA LEU A 141 6.35 29.00 3.60
C LEU A 141 5.54 28.03 2.71
N ARG A 142 4.35 28.46 2.27
CA ARG A 142 3.54 27.68 1.32
C ARG A 142 4.32 27.35 0.05
N ALA A 143 4.95 28.34 -0.54
CA ALA A 143 5.72 28.15 -1.77
C ALA A 143 6.89 27.17 -1.58
N ASP A 144 7.62 27.29 -0.47
CA ASP A 144 8.75 26.41 -0.15
C ASP A 144 8.28 24.97 0.12
N LEU A 145 7.16 24.78 0.81
CA LEU A 145 6.56 23.45 1.03
C LEU A 145 6.07 22.81 -0.28
N VAL A 146 5.42 23.58 -1.15
CA VAL A 146 5.01 23.10 -2.47
C VAL A 146 6.23 22.74 -3.31
N ALA A 147 7.25 23.59 -3.35
CA ALA A 147 8.49 23.32 -4.10
C ALA A 147 9.18 22.03 -3.66
N LEU A 148 9.11 21.67 -2.38
CA LEU A 148 9.66 20.43 -1.85
C LEU A 148 8.89 19.20 -2.36
N LEU A 149 7.58 19.31 -2.58
CA LEU A 149 6.72 18.19 -2.99
C LEU A 149 6.56 18.05 -4.51
N LEU A 150 6.73 19.13 -5.27
CA LEU A 150 6.53 19.11 -6.73
C LEU A 150 7.32 18.01 -7.46
N PRO A 151 8.61 17.75 -7.13
CA PRO A 151 9.38 16.71 -7.81
C PRO A 151 8.80 15.29 -7.64
N VAL A 152 8.11 15.03 -6.52
CA VAL A 152 7.52 13.74 -6.18
C VAL A 152 6.01 13.65 -6.46
N ALA A 153 5.36 14.76 -6.79
CA ALA A 153 3.94 14.78 -7.15
C ALA A 153 3.73 14.30 -8.61
N GLN A 154 4.01 13.04 -8.86
CA GLN A 154 3.95 12.44 -10.18
C GLN A 154 2.86 11.37 -10.24
N PRO A 155 1.76 11.58 -10.99
CA PRO A 155 0.72 10.59 -11.18
C PRO A 155 1.26 9.29 -11.77
N LEU A 156 0.70 8.16 -11.35
CA LEU A 156 0.99 6.88 -11.98
C LEU A 156 0.36 6.85 -13.37
N GLN A 157 1.19 6.62 -14.39
CA GLN A 157 0.75 6.42 -15.76
C GLN A 157 0.81 4.94 -16.12
N ILE A 158 -0.33 4.40 -16.52
CA ILE A 158 -0.41 3.03 -17.03
C ILE A 158 -0.02 3.04 -18.52
N ASP A 159 1.13 2.48 -18.82
CA ASP A 159 1.59 2.32 -20.20
C ASP A 159 0.74 1.26 -20.92
N ALA A 160 -0.06 1.70 -21.88
CA ALA A 160 -0.95 0.85 -22.66
C ALA A 160 -0.22 -0.13 -23.59
N THR A 161 1.08 0.05 -23.81
CA THR A 161 1.90 -0.89 -24.59
C THR A 161 2.25 -2.14 -23.79
N LYS A 162 2.19 -2.06 -22.45
CA LYS A 162 2.40 -3.17 -21.52
C LYS A 162 1.08 -3.86 -21.22
N LYS A 163 0.92 -5.11 -21.66
CA LYS A 163 -0.31 -5.90 -21.45
C LYS A 163 -0.01 -7.28 -20.85
N PRO A 164 -0.28 -7.43 -19.56
CA PRO A 164 -0.76 -6.43 -18.61
C PRO A 164 0.34 -5.49 -18.09
N PHE A 165 -0.02 -4.25 -17.74
CA PHE A 165 0.81 -3.44 -16.85
C PHE A 165 0.73 -4.03 -15.44
N VAL A 166 1.87 -4.42 -14.88
CA VAL A 166 1.94 -5.14 -13.60
C VAL A 166 2.27 -4.21 -12.46
N LEU A 167 1.33 -4.04 -11.53
CA LEU A 167 1.54 -3.36 -10.25
C LEU A 167 1.77 -4.39 -9.14
N LEU A 168 2.92 -4.30 -8.48
CA LEU A 168 3.19 -5.07 -7.26
C LEU A 168 2.97 -4.16 -6.05
N THR A 169 1.98 -4.48 -5.21
CA THR A 169 1.65 -3.68 -4.03
C THR A 169 2.33 -4.27 -2.79
N ILE A 170 3.17 -3.47 -2.14
CA ILE A 170 3.95 -3.87 -0.97
C ILE A 170 3.70 -2.97 0.24
N GLY A 171 4.15 -3.37 1.42
CA GLY A 171 4.02 -2.60 2.66
C GLY A 171 3.67 -3.49 3.85
N VAL A 172 3.74 -2.95 5.07
CA VAL A 172 3.47 -3.71 6.30
C VAL A 172 1.98 -4.00 6.50
N ASN A 173 1.63 -4.87 7.45
CA ASN A 173 0.23 -5.14 7.77
C ASN A 173 -0.44 -3.91 8.39
N GLY A 174 -1.73 -3.71 8.08
CA GLY A 174 -2.54 -2.62 8.64
C GLY A 174 -2.39 -1.25 7.96
N VAL A 175 -1.46 -1.09 7.00
CA VAL A 175 -1.31 0.18 6.26
C VAL A 175 -2.39 0.43 5.20
N GLY A 176 -3.25 -0.55 4.92
CA GLY A 176 -4.33 -0.39 3.95
C GLY A 176 -4.02 -0.91 2.53
N LYS A 177 -3.08 -1.86 2.34
CA LYS A 177 -2.76 -2.43 1.03
C LYS A 177 -3.98 -2.95 0.29
N THR A 178 -4.69 -3.95 0.84
CA THR A 178 -5.85 -4.58 0.21
C THR A 178 -6.97 -3.57 -0.08
N THR A 179 -7.19 -2.61 0.83
CA THR A 179 -8.14 -1.51 0.62
C THR A 179 -7.70 -0.60 -0.52
N THR A 180 -6.42 -0.26 -0.60
CA THR A 180 -5.85 0.55 -1.70
C THR A 180 -6.01 -0.15 -3.03
N ILE A 181 -5.73 -1.47 -3.10
CA ILE A 181 -5.93 -2.29 -4.31
C ILE A 181 -7.40 -2.24 -4.75
N GLY A 182 -8.34 -2.42 -3.82
CA GLY A 182 -9.78 -2.35 -4.11
C GLY A 182 -10.21 -0.99 -4.67
N LYS A 183 -9.69 0.11 -4.11
CA LYS A 183 -9.94 1.49 -4.60
C LYS A 183 -9.30 1.74 -5.97
N LEU A 184 -8.08 1.26 -6.20
CA LEU A 184 -7.41 1.33 -7.51
C LEU A 184 -8.16 0.50 -8.56
N ALA A 185 -8.63 -0.70 -8.20
CA ALA A 185 -9.41 -1.53 -9.09
C ALA A 185 -10.70 -0.81 -9.53
N ARG A 186 -11.41 -0.17 -8.61
CA ARG A 186 -12.58 0.66 -8.94
C ARG A 186 -12.20 1.79 -9.89
N ARG A 187 -11.17 2.56 -9.55
CA ARG A 187 -10.70 3.68 -10.36
C ARG A 187 -10.36 3.28 -11.78
N TYR A 188 -9.50 2.26 -11.97
CA TYR A 188 -9.11 1.83 -13.31
C TYR A 188 -10.26 1.21 -14.11
N LYS A 189 -11.21 0.58 -13.41
CA LYS A 189 -12.45 0.11 -14.04
C LYS A 189 -13.29 1.28 -14.55
N ASP A 190 -13.43 2.34 -13.76
CA ASP A 190 -14.14 3.55 -14.15
C ASP A 190 -13.44 4.30 -15.29
N GLU A 191 -12.10 4.14 -15.41
CA GLU A 191 -11.29 4.61 -16.55
C GLU A 191 -11.41 3.69 -17.80
N GLY A 192 -12.25 2.64 -17.75
CA GLY A 192 -12.51 1.72 -18.87
C GLY A 192 -11.44 0.65 -19.09
N ARG A 193 -10.53 0.43 -18.13
CA ARG A 193 -9.48 -0.59 -18.23
C ARG A 193 -9.98 -1.96 -17.79
N SER A 194 -9.50 -3.00 -18.45
CA SER A 194 -9.67 -4.38 -17.99
C SER A 194 -8.62 -4.72 -16.93
N LEU A 195 -9.07 -5.37 -15.82
CA LEU A 195 -8.22 -5.64 -14.67
C LEU A 195 -8.28 -7.09 -14.22
N MET A 196 -7.19 -7.50 -13.55
CA MET A 196 -7.12 -8.74 -12.78
C MET A 196 -6.37 -8.46 -11.47
N LEU A 197 -6.80 -9.13 -10.39
CA LEU A 197 -6.17 -9.04 -9.07
C LEU A 197 -5.52 -10.37 -8.72
N ALA A 198 -4.37 -10.34 -8.04
CA ALA A 198 -3.70 -11.51 -7.49
C ALA A 198 -3.67 -11.43 -5.97
N ALA A 199 -4.24 -12.44 -5.28
CA ALA A 199 -4.32 -12.51 -3.82
C ALA A 199 -3.05 -13.15 -3.24
N GLY A 200 -1.95 -12.41 -3.18
CA GLY A 200 -0.66 -12.90 -2.70
C GLY A 200 -0.47 -12.85 -1.18
N ASP A 201 -1.37 -12.25 -0.38
CA ASP A 201 -1.35 -12.37 1.09
C ASP A 201 -2.01 -13.70 1.53
N THR A 202 -1.41 -14.81 1.11
CA THR A 202 -1.95 -16.17 1.27
C THR A 202 -1.98 -16.66 2.71
N PHE A 203 -1.22 -16.04 3.59
CA PHE A 203 -1.19 -16.38 5.01
C PHE A 203 -2.40 -15.85 5.78
N ARG A 204 -3.08 -14.86 5.24
CA ARG A 204 -4.24 -14.22 5.88
C ARG A 204 -5.50 -14.51 5.10
N ALA A 205 -6.22 -15.57 5.49
CA ALA A 205 -7.49 -15.95 4.85
C ALA A 205 -8.46 -14.75 4.74
N ALA A 206 -8.53 -13.89 5.78
CA ALA A 206 -9.35 -12.69 5.77
C ALA A 206 -8.89 -11.66 4.72
N ALA A 207 -7.58 -11.55 4.41
CA ALA A 207 -7.09 -10.64 3.38
C ALA A 207 -7.47 -11.15 1.98
N VAL A 208 -7.33 -12.45 1.74
CA VAL A 208 -7.78 -13.09 0.49
C VAL A 208 -9.29 -12.88 0.29
N ALA A 209 -10.11 -13.18 1.31
CA ALA A 209 -11.57 -12.98 1.26
C ALA A 209 -11.92 -11.49 1.03
N GLN A 210 -11.20 -10.57 1.67
CA GLN A 210 -11.40 -9.13 1.47
C GLN A 210 -11.11 -8.72 0.03
N LEU A 211 -10.02 -9.24 -0.56
CA LEU A 211 -9.67 -8.92 -1.95
C LEU A 211 -10.69 -9.51 -2.94
N GLN A 212 -11.18 -10.72 -2.68
CA GLN A 212 -12.26 -11.34 -3.46
C GLN A 212 -13.54 -10.50 -3.41
N ALA A 213 -13.96 -10.05 -2.21
CA ALA A 213 -15.10 -9.16 -2.07
C ALA A 213 -14.92 -7.82 -2.82
N TRP A 214 -13.71 -7.27 -2.87
CA TRP A 214 -13.42 -6.10 -3.72
C TRP A 214 -13.53 -6.45 -5.21
N GLY A 215 -13.03 -7.61 -5.62
CA GLY A 215 -13.16 -8.11 -7.00
C GLY A 215 -14.61 -8.23 -7.43
N GLU A 216 -15.43 -8.90 -6.62
CA GLU A 216 -16.87 -9.06 -6.86
C GLU A 216 -17.60 -7.72 -7.00
N ARG A 217 -17.40 -6.79 -6.05
CA ARG A 217 -18.01 -5.46 -6.08
C ARG A 217 -17.66 -4.66 -7.33
N ASN A 218 -16.47 -4.82 -7.86
CA ASN A 218 -15.98 -4.08 -8.99
C ASN A 218 -16.10 -4.84 -10.32
N GLY A 219 -16.60 -6.09 -10.30
CA GLY A 219 -16.63 -6.95 -11.47
C GLY A 219 -15.23 -7.23 -12.03
N VAL A 220 -14.25 -7.50 -11.15
CA VAL A 220 -12.85 -7.75 -11.47
C VAL A 220 -12.47 -9.16 -11.03
N ALA A 221 -11.86 -9.94 -11.93
CA ALA A 221 -11.40 -11.30 -11.62
C ALA A 221 -10.26 -11.28 -10.60
N VAL A 222 -10.32 -12.18 -9.61
CA VAL A 222 -9.30 -12.37 -8.60
C VAL A 222 -8.71 -13.77 -8.73
N VAL A 223 -7.39 -13.87 -8.91
CA VAL A 223 -6.66 -15.12 -8.84
C VAL A 223 -6.22 -15.34 -7.39
N ALA A 224 -6.68 -16.43 -6.81
CA ALA A 224 -6.35 -16.84 -5.45
C ALA A 224 -6.07 -18.34 -5.42
N GLN A 225 -5.17 -18.76 -4.56
CA GLN A 225 -4.90 -20.16 -4.26
C GLN A 225 -5.28 -20.46 -2.80
N GLY A 226 -5.14 -21.71 -2.39
CA GLY A 226 -5.42 -22.14 -1.02
C GLY A 226 -4.61 -21.39 0.03
N GLN A 227 -5.02 -21.50 1.28
CA GLN A 227 -4.33 -20.91 2.42
C GLN A 227 -2.88 -21.41 2.50
N ASN A 228 -1.93 -20.51 2.79
CA ASN A 228 -0.49 -20.78 2.82
C ASN A 228 0.12 -21.21 1.47
N ALA A 229 -0.57 -20.96 0.35
CA ALA A 229 0.03 -21.14 -0.96
C ALA A 229 1.24 -20.19 -1.13
N ASP A 230 2.15 -20.54 -2.06
CA ASP A 230 3.29 -19.69 -2.39
C ASP A 230 2.82 -18.42 -3.11
N ALA A 231 3.03 -17.26 -2.51
CA ALA A 231 2.66 -15.96 -3.09
C ALA A 231 3.25 -15.75 -4.49
N ALA A 232 4.44 -16.29 -4.75
CA ALA A 232 5.07 -16.22 -6.07
C ALA A 232 4.34 -17.07 -7.11
N SER A 233 3.76 -18.22 -6.72
CA SER A 233 2.93 -19.04 -7.59
C SER A 233 1.61 -18.33 -7.94
N VAL A 234 0.97 -17.70 -6.95
CA VAL A 234 -0.24 -16.89 -7.17
C VAL A 234 0.03 -15.76 -8.17
N ALA A 235 1.13 -15.04 -8.01
CA ALA A 235 1.52 -13.95 -8.90
C ALA A 235 1.84 -14.45 -10.31
N PHE A 236 2.49 -15.61 -10.44
CA PHE A 236 2.80 -16.25 -11.72
C PHE A 236 1.52 -16.63 -12.47
N ASP A 237 0.61 -17.35 -11.80
CA ASP A 237 -0.65 -17.80 -12.41
C ASP A 237 -1.52 -16.62 -12.82
N ALA A 238 -1.56 -15.57 -11.97
CA ALA A 238 -2.29 -14.35 -12.27
C ALA A 238 -1.72 -13.63 -13.49
N LEU A 239 -0.39 -13.52 -13.62
CA LEU A 239 0.25 -12.87 -14.77
C LEU A 239 0.04 -13.70 -16.05
N GLN A 240 0.15 -15.02 -15.95
CA GLN A 240 -0.13 -15.92 -17.08
C GLN A 240 -1.59 -15.80 -17.55
N ALA A 241 -2.55 -15.82 -16.61
CA ALA A 241 -3.96 -15.64 -16.90
C ALA A 241 -4.28 -14.25 -17.47
N ALA A 242 -3.66 -13.19 -16.94
CA ALA A 242 -3.83 -11.84 -17.42
C ALA A 242 -3.31 -11.67 -18.87
N LYS A 243 -2.14 -12.24 -19.17
CA LYS A 243 -1.58 -12.26 -20.55
C LYS A 243 -2.50 -13.00 -21.51
N SER A 244 -2.97 -14.19 -21.15
CA SER A 244 -3.83 -15.00 -22.03
C SER A 244 -5.18 -14.35 -22.34
N ARG A 245 -5.69 -13.51 -21.40
CA ARG A 245 -6.96 -12.80 -21.53
C ARG A 245 -6.81 -11.38 -22.09
N GLY A 246 -5.59 -10.93 -22.37
CA GLY A 246 -5.32 -9.58 -22.87
C GLY A 246 -5.71 -8.46 -21.90
N VAL A 247 -5.60 -8.71 -20.59
CA VAL A 247 -5.95 -7.76 -19.52
C VAL A 247 -4.99 -6.57 -19.55
N ASP A 248 -5.51 -5.35 -19.35
CA ASP A 248 -4.69 -4.13 -19.36
C ASP A 248 -3.83 -3.97 -18.11
N VAL A 249 -4.38 -4.30 -16.92
CA VAL A 249 -3.67 -4.10 -15.64
C VAL A 249 -3.80 -5.32 -14.74
N LEU A 250 -2.68 -5.77 -14.20
CA LEU A 250 -2.61 -6.76 -13.11
C LEU A 250 -2.15 -6.08 -11.83
N ILE A 251 -2.92 -6.19 -10.75
CA ILE A 251 -2.52 -5.70 -9.43
C ILE A 251 -2.29 -6.91 -8.50
N ALA A 252 -1.06 -7.07 -8.03
CA ALA A 252 -0.70 -8.14 -7.11
C ALA A 252 -0.62 -7.61 -5.67
N ASP A 253 -1.44 -8.18 -4.77
CA ASP A 253 -1.33 -8.00 -3.32
C ASP A 253 -0.20 -8.85 -2.77
N THR A 254 0.36 -8.47 -1.63
CA THR A 254 1.44 -9.19 -0.96
C THR A 254 1.24 -9.24 0.56
N ALA A 255 1.85 -10.21 1.21
CA ALA A 255 1.97 -10.23 2.67
C ALA A 255 2.68 -8.97 3.20
N GLY A 256 2.49 -8.67 4.49
CA GLY A 256 3.08 -7.49 5.13
C GLY A 256 3.64 -7.76 6.53
N ARG A 257 4.16 -8.94 6.81
CA ARG A 257 4.61 -9.37 8.15
C ARG A 257 6.02 -8.86 8.46
N LEU A 258 6.14 -7.63 8.92
CA LEU A 258 7.45 -7.02 9.22
C LEU A 258 8.21 -7.66 10.40
N HIS A 259 7.52 -8.34 11.32
CA HIS A 259 8.16 -9.02 12.46
C HIS A 259 9.00 -10.25 12.06
N THR A 260 8.79 -10.79 10.86
CA THR A 260 9.65 -11.81 10.21
C THR A 260 10.43 -11.19 9.05
N GLN A 261 11.18 -10.12 9.31
CA GLN A 261 11.75 -9.22 8.28
C GLN A 261 12.49 -9.96 7.15
N GLY A 262 13.35 -10.94 7.50
CA GLY A 262 14.09 -11.71 6.49
C GLY A 262 13.16 -12.45 5.53
N GLY A 263 12.20 -13.20 6.07
CA GLY A 263 11.27 -14.00 5.27
C GLY A 263 10.37 -13.18 4.36
N LEU A 264 9.85 -12.05 4.83
CA LEU A 264 9.02 -11.16 4.01
C LEU A 264 9.80 -10.58 2.82
N MET A 265 11.00 -10.07 3.08
CA MET A 265 11.81 -9.45 2.02
C MET A 265 12.26 -10.47 0.96
N ASP A 266 12.58 -11.69 1.39
CA ASP A 266 12.92 -12.79 0.48
C ASP A 266 11.71 -13.26 -0.33
N GLU A 267 10.52 -13.30 0.28
CA GLU A 267 9.25 -13.60 -0.40
C GLU A 267 8.95 -12.55 -1.48
N LEU A 268 9.04 -11.27 -1.16
CA LEU A 268 8.80 -10.18 -2.12
C LEU A 268 9.81 -10.21 -3.27
N ALA A 269 11.09 -10.44 -2.97
CA ALA A 269 12.13 -10.60 -3.99
C ALA A 269 11.87 -11.83 -4.89
N LYS A 270 11.32 -12.92 -4.30
CA LYS A 270 10.90 -14.12 -5.05
C LYS A 270 9.74 -13.80 -5.97
N VAL A 271 8.71 -13.09 -5.50
CA VAL A 271 7.55 -12.66 -6.32
C VAL A 271 8.03 -11.84 -7.51
N ALA A 272 8.83 -10.80 -7.29
CA ALA A 272 9.36 -9.95 -8.36
C ALA A 272 10.20 -10.76 -9.38
N ARG A 273 11.04 -11.69 -8.90
CA ARG A 273 11.86 -12.56 -9.77
C ARG A 273 10.99 -13.50 -10.61
N VAL A 274 9.90 -14.03 -10.05
CA VAL A 274 9.00 -14.95 -10.76
C VAL A 274 8.19 -14.20 -11.82
N LEU A 275 7.73 -12.99 -11.54
CA LEU A 275 7.09 -12.13 -12.54
C LEU A 275 8.00 -11.86 -13.73
N ARG A 276 9.30 -11.61 -13.50
CA ARG A 276 10.30 -11.39 -14.56
C ARG A 276 10.54 -12.61 -15.46
N LYS A 277 10.18 -13.81 -15.04
CA LYS A 277 10.27 -15.00 -15.91
C LYS A 277 9.23 -14.97 -17.04
N LEU A 278 8.07 -14.37 -16.81
CA LEU A 278 7.00 -14.23 -17.79
C LEU A 278 7.09 -12.90 -18.55
N ASP A 279 7.62 -11.87 -17.90
CA ASP A 279 7.79 -10.54 -18.44
C ASP A 279 9.03 -9.89 -17.83
N PRO A 280 10.14 -9.75 -18.60
CA PRO A 280 11.42 -9.25 -18.08
C PRO A 280 11.35 -7.85 -17.45
N GLU A 281 10.35 -7.03 -17.83
CA GLU A 281 10.14 -5.68 -17.32
C GLU A 281 9.21 -5.64 -16.10
N ALA A 282 8.52 -6.75 -15.77
CA ALA A 282 7.63 -6.82 -14.61
C ALA A 282 8.43 -6.98 -13.29
N PRO A 283 7.91 -6.42 -12.19
CA PRO A 283 6.77 -5.52 -12.11
C PRO A 283 7.09 -4.14 -12.70
N HIS A 284 6.13 -3.54 -13.44
CA HIS A 284 6.29 -2.22 -14.07
C HIS A 284 6.20 -1.09 -13.04
N GLU A 285 5.46 -1.32 -11.96
CA GLU A 285 5.40 -0.42 -10.80
C GLU A 285 5.45 -1.25 -9.52
N VAL A 286 6.33 -0.88 -8.60
CA VAL A 286 6.36 -1.36 -7.21
C VAL A 286 5.77 -0.27 -6.34
N LEU A 287 4.50 -0.44 -6.00
CA LEU A 287 3.72 0.54 -5.27
C LEU A 287 3.73 0.23 -3.78
N MET A 288 4.47 1.01 -3.00
CA MET A 288 4.53 0.84 -1.56
C MET A 288 3.45 1.65 -0.86
N VAL A 289 2.62 0.95 -0.08
CA VAL A 289 1.58 1.57 0.75
C VAL A 289 2.11 1.81 2.15
N ILE A 290 2.00 3.04 2.61
CA ILE A 290 2.44 3.51 3.93
C ILE A 290 1.28 4.16 4.67
N ASP A 291 1.29 4.01 6.00
CA ASP A 291 0.34 4.65 6.90
C ASP A 291 0.91 6.01 7.35
N GLY A 292 0.25 7.11 6.96
CA GLY A 292 0.66 8.48 7.29
C GLY A 292 0.62 8.79 8.80
N THR A 293 -0.05 7.97 9.60
CA THR A 293 -0.11 8.16 11.07
C THR A 293 1.15 7.67 11.79
N THR A 294 2.01 6.90 11.13
CA THR A 294 3.17 6.25 11.76
C THR A 294 4.41 7.14 11.84
N GLY A 295 4.39 8.34 11.22
CA GLY A 295 5.47 9.32 11.30
C GLY A 295 6.82 8.75 10.87
N GLN A 296 7.87 8.92 11.68
CA GLN A 296 9.22 8.46 11.38
C GLN A 296 9.35 6.94 11.14
N ASN A 297 8.41 6.13 11.65
CA ASN A 297 8.39 4.70 11.35
C ASN A 297 8.12 4.43 9.85
N ALA A 298 7.33 5.28 9.17
CA ALA A 298 7.12 5.19 7.73
C ALA A 298 8.44 5.33 6.96
N ILE A 299 9.29 6.29 7.33
CA ILE A 299 10.60 6.50 6.74
C ILE A 299 11.46 5.24 6.82
N ASN A 300 11.54 4.65 8.02
CA ASN A 300 12.30 3.42 8.25
C ASN A 300 11.74 2.22 7.43
N GLN A 301 10.42 2.15 7.26
CA GLN A 301 9.81 1.13 6.40
C GLN A 301 10.24 1.32 4.95
N VAL A 302 10.10 2.54 4.38
CA VAL A 302 10.50 2.81 3.00
C VAL A 302 11.96 2.45 2.76
N ARG A 303 12.86 2.85 3.67
CA ARG A 303 14.29 2.54 3.57
C ARG A 303 14.52 1.02 3.47
N LYS A 304 13.94 0.23 4.39
CA LYS A 304 14.10 -1.23 4.44
C LYS A 304 13.54 -1.94 3.20
N PHE A 305 12.37 -1.51 2.73
CA PHE A 305 11.77 -2.10 1.53
C PHE A 305 12.59 -1.75 0.28
N ASN A 306 12.98 -0.48 0.14
CA ASN A 306 13.71 0.02 -1.02
C ASN A 306 15.12 -0.60 -1.16
N GLU A 307 15.75 -1.01 -0.05
CA GLU A 307 17.02 -1.76 -0.07
C GLU A 307 16.88 -3.14 -0.74
N LYS A 308 15.71 -3.75 -0.71
CA LYS A 308 15.47 -5.11 -1.22
C LYS A 308 14.75 -5.15 -2.54
N ILE A 309 13.77 -4.27 -2.70
CA ILE A 309 12.99 -4.13 -3.92
C ILE A 309 12.91 -2.63 -4.23
N PRO A 310 13.41 -2.18 -5.40
CA PRO A 310 13.29 -0.79 -5.79
C PRO A 310 11.81 -0.35 -5.76
N VAL A 311 11.48 0.58 -4.87
CA VAL A 311 10.15 1.18 -4.78
C VAL A 311 10.05 2.26 -5.83
N THR A 312 9.04 2.19 -6.71
CA THR A 312 8.87 3.14 -7.82
C THR A 312 7.75 4.15 -7.57
N GLY A 313 6.89 3.88 -6.61
CA GLY A 313 5.81 4.78 -6.22
C GLY A 313 5.33 4.55 -4.79
N LEU A 314 4.84 5.60 -4.16
CA LEU A 314 4.28 5.58 -2.82
C LEU A 314 2.77 5.85 -2.85
N VAL A 315 2.05 5.19 -1.93
CA VAL A 315 0.69 5.55 -1.53
C VAL A 315 0.71 5.87 -0.05
N VAL A 316 0.35 7.09 0.32
CA VAL A 316 0.26 7.47 1.73
C VAL A 316 -1.20 7.47 2.16
N THR A 317 -1.55 6.58 3.07
CA THR A 317 -2.93 6.37 3.55
C THR A 317 -3.18 7.06 4.89
N LYS A 318 -4.45 7.16 5.28
CA LYS A 318 -4.92 7.67 6.58
C LYS A 318 -4.49 9.09 6.91
N LEU A 319 -4.35 9.92 5.88
CA LEU A 319 -3.96 11.33 6.07
C LEU A 319 -5.05 12.16 6.74
N ASP A 320 -6.32 11.77 6.64
CA ASP A 320 -7.48 12.38 7.29
C ASP A 320 -7.49 12.25 8.81
N GLY A 321 -6.91 11.18 9.35
CA GLY A 321 -6.82 10.91 10.79
C GLY A 321 -5.51 11.32 11.44
N THR A 322 -4.57 11.92 10.70
CA THR A 322 -3.19 12.04 11.19
C THR A 322 -2.88 13.38 11.86
N ALA A 323 -2.24 13.31 13.03
CA ALA A 323 -1.47 14.41 13.60
C ALA A 323 -0.15 14.65 12.85
N LYS A 324 0.29 13.72 12.02
CA LYS A 324 1.65 13.55 11.48
C LYS A 324 1.71 13.68 9.96
N GLY A 325 0.84 14.49 9.35
CA GLY A 325 0.80 14.70 7.89
C GLY A 325 2.12 15.19 7.28
N GLY A 326 3.01 15.72 8.12
CA GLY A 326 4.36 16.17 7.71
C GLY A 326 5.28 15.05 7.24
N VAL A 327 4.99 13.79 7.55
CA VAL A 327 5.79 12.65 7.06
C VAL A 327 5.90 12.61 5.53
N VAL A 328 4.93 13.16 4.82
CA VAL A 328 4.93 13.30 3.35
C VAL A 328 6.13 14.13 2.89
N PHE A 329 6.46 15.24 3.58
CA PHE A 329 7.62 16.10 3.29
C PHE A 329 8.93 15.36 3.58
N ALA A 330 8.98 14.63 4.71
CA ALA A 330 10.16 13.85 5.05
C ALA A 330 10.45 12.77 4.01
N LEU A 331 9.42 12.04 3.54
CA LEU A 331 9.52 11.04 2.48
C LEU A 331 10.02 11.65 1.16
N ALA A 332 9.45 12.79 0.77
CA ALA A 332 9.86 13.51 -0.43
C ALA A 332 11.33 13.92 -0.38
N ARG A 333 11.76 14.48 0.76
CA ARG A 333 13.12 14.96 0.96
C ARG A 333 14.15 13.83 1.00
N GLU A 334 13.83 12.73 1.65
CA GLU A 334 14.80 11.64 1.87
C GLU A 334 14.94 10.72 0.66
N PHE A 335 13.83 10.36 0.01
CA PHE A 335 13.85 9.33 -1.02
C PHE A 335 13.63 9.84 -2.43
N GLY A 336 12.95 10.96 -2.63
CA GLY A 336 12.59 11.45 -3.96
C GLY A 336 11.71 10.47 -4.76
N ILE A 337 11.12 9.46 -4.10
CA ILE A 337 10.24 8.50 -4.75
C ILE A 337 8.90 9.17 -5.04
N PRO A 338 8.34 9.01 -6.26
CA PRO A 338 7.04 9.58 -6.60
C PRO A 338 5.92 9.16 -5.64
N ILE A 339 5.16 10.12 -5.14
CA ILE A 339 3.94 9.86 -4.39
C ILE A 339 2.79 9.83 -5.40
N ARG A 340 2.27 8.63 -5.66
CA ARG A 340 1.24 8.41 -6.68
C ARG A 340 -0.15 8.78 -6.17
N TYR A 341 -0.46 8.34 -4.94
CA TYR A 341 -1.79 8.51 -4.37
C TYR A 341 -1.71 8.87 -2.89
N ALA A 342 -2.76 9.56 -2.44
CA ALA A 342 -3.02 9.87 -1.04
C ALA A 342 -4.43 9.37 -0.64
N GLY A 343 -4.49 8.61 0.45
CA GLY A 343 -5.73 8.19 1.09
C GLY A 343 -6.16 9.20 2.14
N ILE A 344 -7.26 9.87 1.89
CA ILE A 344 -7.83 10.93 2.74
C ILE A 344 -9.21 10.57 3.30
N GLY A 345 -9.52 9.27 3.38
CA GLY A 345 -10.76 8.74 3.93
C GLY A 345 -11.06 7.32 3.46
N GLU A 346 -12.22 6.81 3.84
CA GLU A 346 -12.59 5.40 3.66
C GLU A 346 -13.22 5.09 2.29
N ARG A 347 -13.86 6.05 1.64
CA ARG A 347 -14.59 5.84 0.37
C ARG A 347 -13.63 5.57 -0.79
N PRO A 348 -14.07 4.91 -1.88
CA PRO A 348 -13.24 4.70 -3.06
C PRO A 348 -12.65 5.99 -3.63
N GLU A 349 -13.44 7.04 -3.72
CA GLU A 349 -13.08 8.37 -4.20
C GLU A 349 -12.13 9.13 -3.27
N ASP A 350 -11.96 8.68 -2.02
CA ASP A 350 -11.02 9.25 -1.06
C ASP A 350 -9.56 8.80 -1.30
N LEU A 351 -9.32 7.90 -2.27
CA LEU A 351 -7.98 7.66 -2.81
C LEU A 351 -7.73 8.64 -3.95
N ARG A 352 -7.01 9.71 -3.66
CA ARG A 352 -6.73 10.79 -4.61
C ARG A 352 -5.37 10.63 -5.27
N VAL A 353 -5.24 11.06 -6.51
CA VAL A 353 -3.92 11.34 -7.09
C VAL A 353 -3.27 12.41 -6.24
N PHE A 354 -2.02 12.22 -5.90
CA PHE A 354 -1.30 13.17 -5.06
C PHE A 354 -1.08 14.48 -5.82
N ASP A 355 -1.48 15.58 -5.20
CA ASP A 355 -1.35 16.94 -5.70
C ASP A 355 -0.67 17.79 -4.62
N ALA A 356 0.53 18.29 -4.92
CA ALA A 356 1.36 19.02 -3.96
C ALA A 356 0.70 20.32 -3.49
N GLU A 357 0.09 21.07 -4.40
CA GLU A 357 -0.55 22.35 -4.05
C GLU A 357 -1.80 22.11 -3.21
N ALA A 358 -2.68 21.19 -3.66
CA ALA A 358 -3.90 20.87 -2.94
C ALA A 358 -3.62 20.30 -1.54
N PHE A 359 -2.55 19.51 -1.40
CA PHE A 359 -2.11 18.96 -0.12
C PHE A 359 -1.63 20.07 0.83
N VAL A 360 -0.70 20.96 0.37
CA VAL A 360 -0.19 22.07 1.19
C VAL A 360 -1.32 23.05 1.53
N ASP A 361 -2.22 23.36 0.59
CA ASP A 361 -3.38 24.23 0.80
C ASP A 361 -4.38 23.67 1.84
N ALA A 362 -4.41 22.36 2.00
CA ALA A 362 -5.23 21.72 3.02
C ALA A 362 -4.59 21.76 4.42
N LEU A 363 -3.28 21.86 4.49
CA LEU A 363 -2.52 21.90 5.75
C LEU A 363 -2.31 23.31 6.31
N LEU A 364 -2.19 24.31 5.45
CA LEU A 364 -1.96 25.69 5.86
C LEU A 364 -3.27 26.53 5.87
N PRO A 365 -3.39 27.53 6.75
CA PRO A 365 -4.46 28.49 6.68
C PRO A 365 -4.37 29.31 5.37
N ALA A 366 -5.54 29.67 4.81
CA ALA A 366 -5.56 30.43 3.54
C ALA A 366 -5.07 31.86 3.70
N GLU A 367 -5.42 32.50 4.81
CA GLU A 367 -5.06 33.87 5.20
C GLU A 367 -5.09 33.98 6.72
N LEU A 368 -4.36 34.95 7.26
CA LEU A 368 -4.42 35.30 8.68
C LEU A 368 -5.75 35.96 9.02
N GLY A 369 -6.35 35.54 10.12
CA GLY A 369 -7.54 36.19 10.69
C GLY A 369 -8.87 35.77 10.07
N ARG A 370 -8.92 34.77 9.14
CA ARG A 370 -10.16 34.11 8.74
C ARG A 370 -10.17 32.68 9.25
N ALA A 371 -10.79 32.49 10.43
CA ALA A 371 -11.11 31.18 10.99
C ALA A 371 -12.35 30.59 10.33
#